data_0444390fc238895afdb7adb5dbf41730
#
_entry.id   0444390fc238895afdb7adb5dbf41730
#
_cell.length_a   1.000
_cell.length_b   1.000
_cell.length_c   1.000
_cell.angle_alpha   90.00
_cell.angle_beta   90.00
_cell.angle_gamma   90.00
#
_symmetry.space_group_name_H-M   'P 1'
#
loop_
_entity.id
_entity.type
_entity.pdbx_description
1 polymer ?
#
loop_
_entity_poly.entity_id
_entity_poly.type
_entity_poly.pdbx_seq_one_letter_code
_entity_poly.pdbx_strand_id
1 'polypeptide(L)'
;GHGAVPDMSLDENMLLSRPESEGMTSNGIIDWKAVTRFSEQVISDFDVQTPSSKMLAKSLSGGNLQKFMVGRELIRKPKLIIVSQPTWGVDAGSANRIHQSLISLADQGSAVLIISQDLDEILSLCEQIHVFSEGRLSDAVDMKKDGLEKISQLMVGG
;
A
#
# COMPACT_ATOMS: atom_id res chain seq x y z
N GLY A 1 6.11 -9.55 8.18
CA GLY A 1 5.93 -10.13 6.84
C GLY A 1 5.09 -9.20 5.99
N HIS A 2 5.45 -9.05 4.73
CA HIS A 2 4.85 -8.05 3.83
C HIS A 2 3.53 -8.51 3.18
N GLY A 3 2.84 -9.51 3.73
CA GLY A 3 1.62 -10.05 3.13
C GLY A 3 1.87 -10.89 1.86
N ALA A 4 3.12 -11.15 1.52
CA ALA A 4 3.52 -12.03 0.42
C ALA A 4 3.84 -13.44 0.92
N VAL A 5 3.61 -14.44 0.08
CA VAL A 5 4.11 -15.80 0.28
C VAL A 5 5.44 -15.93 -0.47
N PRO A 6 6.58 -16.11 0.25
CA PRO A 6 7.92 -16.01 -0.34
C PRO A 6 8.20 -17.03 -1.45
N ASP A 7 7.67 -18.25 -1.31
CA ASP A 7 7.88 -19.34 -2.25
C ASP A 7 6.89 -19.39 -3.41
N MET A 8 6.00 -18.41 -3.50
CA MET A 8 5.11 -18.20 -4.63
C MET A 8 5.67 -17.14 -5.59
N SER A 9 5.38 -17.29 -6.88
CA SER A 9 5.65 -16.27 -7.89
C SER A 9 4.86 -14.99 -7.62
N LEU A 10 5.20 -13.89 -8.29
CA LEU A 10 4.42 -12.66 -8.22
C LEU A 10 3.01 -12.88 -8.78
N ASP A 11 2.85 -13.69 -9.84
CA ASP A 11 1.54 -14.07 -10.37
C ASP A 11 0.68 -14.80 -9.32
N GLU A 12 1.25 -15.78 -8.63
CA GLU A 12 0.54 -16.50 -7.58
C GLU A 12 0.21 -15.58 -6.39
N ASN A 13 1.13 -14.69 -6.01
CA ASN A 13 0.87 -13.67 -5.00
C ASN A 13 -0.23 -12.69 -5.41
N MET A 14 -0.38 -12.39 -6.72
CA MET A 14 -1.49 -11.58 -7.23
C MET A 14 -2.84 -12.22 -6.93
N LEU A 15 -2.96 -13.55 -6.98
CA LEU A 15 -4.21 -14.28 -6.72
C LEU A 15 -4.63 -14.27 -5.25
N LEU A 16 -3.73 -14.00 -4.30
CA LEU A 16 -4.04 -14.04 -2.87
C LEU A 16 -4.99 -12.92 -2.41
N SER A 17 -5.25 -11.94 -3.26
CA SER A 17 -6.18 -10.84 -3.01
C SER A 17 -7.26 -10.79 -4.08
N ARG A 18 -8.51 -11.12 -3.73
CA ARG A 18 -9.74 -10.94 -4.52
C ARG A 18 -9.68 -11.38 -6.00
N PRO A 19 -9.29 -12.61 -6.31
CA PRO A 19 -9.18 -13.06 -7.70
C PRO A 19 -10.52 -13.03 -8.47
N GLU A 20 -11.65 -13.19 -7.78
CA GLU A 20 -12.98 -13.28 -8.41
C GLU A 20 -13.47 -11.94 -8.96
N SER A 21 -13.18 -10.83 -8.27
CA SER A 21 -13.68 -9.49 -8.66
C SER A 21 -12.98 -8.92 -9.88
N GLU A 22 -11.82 -9.46 -10.25
CA GLU A 22 -10.93 -8.91 -11.29
C GLU A 22 -10.88 -9.74 -12.57
N GLY A 23 -11.77 -10.74 -12.68
CA GLY A 23 -11.78 -11.64 -13.84
C GLY A 23 -10.56 -12.56 -13.92
N MET A 24 -9.81 -12.71 -12.84
CA MET A 24 -8.69 -13.67 -12.76
C MET A 24 -9.16 -15.09 -12.49
N THR A 25 -10.40 -15.25 -12.05
CA THR A 25 -11.05 -16.56 -11.89
C THR A 25 -12.47 -16.53 -12.44
N SER A 26 -12.91 -17.64 -13.05
CA SER A 26 -14.27 -17.86 -13.51
C SER A 26 -14.68 -19.29 -13.21
N ASN A 27 -15.79 -19.47 -12.49
CA ASN A 27 -16.28 -20.79 -12.07
C ASN A 27 -15.23 -21.67 -11.38
N GLY A 28 -14.37 -21.06 -10.56
CA GLY A 28 -13.28 -21.75 -9.86
C GLY A 28 -12.05 -22.06 -10.73
N ILE A 29 -12.02 -21.65 -11.99
CA ILE A 29 -10.90 -21.83 -12.90
C ILE A 29 -10.10 -20.53 -12.97
N ILE A 30 -8.75 -20.62 -12.83
CA ILE A 30 -7.85 -19.47 -12.88
C ILE A 30 -7.54 -19.13 -14.35
N ASP A 31 -7.75 -17.87 -14.73
CA ASP A 31 -7.25 -17.31 -15.98
C ASP A 31 -5.83 -16.74 -15.78
N TRP A 32 -4.83 -17.58 -16.00
CA TRP A 32 -3.44 -17.20 -15.87
C TRP A 32 -2.99 -16.05 -16.79
N LYS A 33 -3.67 -15.86 -17.93
CA LYS A 33 -3.37 -14.73 -18.81
C LYS A 33 -3.81 -13.41 -18.18
N ALA A 34 -5.00 -13.41 -17.55
CA ALA A 34 -5.48 -12.26 -16.80
C ALA A 34 -4.58 -11.98 -15.60
N VAL A 35 -4.21 -13.01 -14.83
CA VAL A 35 -3.29 -12.88 -13.68
C VAL A 35 -1.96 -12.25 -14.09
N THR A 36 -1.32 -12.80 -15.12
CA THR A 36 -0.02 -12.27 -15.62
C THR A 36 -0.15 -10.82 -16.08
N ARG A 37 -1.22 -10.48 -16.80
CA ARG A 37 -1.47 -9.09 -17.24
C ARG A 37 -1.56 -8.12 -16.07
N PHE A 38 -2.29 -8.45 -15.01
CA PHE A 38 -2.37 -7.61 -13.82
C PHE A 38 -1.05 -7.51 -13.08
N SER A 39 -0.31 -8.61 -12.96
CA SER A 39 1.02 -8.60 -12.35
C SER A 39 1.99 -7.71 -13.11
N GLU A 40 2.03 -7.82 -14.43
CA GLU A 40 2.89 -6.99 -15.29
C GLU A 40 2.49 -5.51 -15.25
N GLN A 41 1.20 -5.22 -15.16
CA GLN A 41 0.73 -3.85 -14.96
C GLN A 41 1.26 -3.27 -13.65
N VAL A 42 1.16 -4.00 -12.52
CA VAL A 42 1.73 -3.55 -11.23
C VAL A 42 3.24 -3.36 -11.34
N ILE A 43 3.95 -4.30 -11.98
CA ILE A 43 5.40 -4.21 -12.19
C ILE A 43 5.77 -2.92 -12.93
N SER A 44 5.03 -2.59 -13.98
CA SER A 44 5.24 -1.37 -14.78
C SER A 44 4.88 -0.11 -14.02
N ASP A 45 3.66 -0.04 -13.43
CA ASP A 45 3.12 1.18 -12.83
C ASP A 45 3.90 1.60 -11.56
N PHE A 46 4.42 0.61 -10.82
CA PHE A 46 5.16 0.84 -9.56
C PHE A 46 6.68 0.66 -9.71
N ASP A 47 7.18 0.50 -10.92
CA ASP A 47 8.62 0.36 -11.21
C ASP A 47 9.27 -0.75 -10.38
N VAL A 48 8.65 -1.93 -10.38
CA VAL A 48 9.17 -3.10 -9.66
C VAL A 48 10.32 -3.71 -10.47
N GLN A 49 11.52 -3.70 -9.93
CA GLN A 49 12.69 -4.25 -10.61
C GLN A 49 12.68 -5.78 -10.50
N THR A 50 12.22 -6.43 -11.55
CA THR A 50 12.14 -7.90 -11.67
C THR A 50 12.21 -8.31 -13.14
N PRO A 51 12.83 -9.46 -13.48
CA PRO A 51 12.84 -9.95 -14.86
C PRO A 51 11.46 -10.33 -15.40
N SER A 52 10.55 -10.78 -14.56
CA SER A 52 9.18 -11.16 -14.93
C SER A 52 8.29 -11.38 -13.71
N SER A 53 6.98 -11.43 -13.94
CA SER A 53 5.97 -11.79 -12.92
C SER A 53 6.04 -13.26 -12.45
N LYS A 54 6.83 -14.09 -13.13
CA LYS A 54 7.06 -15.51 -12.76
C LYS A 54 8.12 -15.68 -11.68
N MET A 55 8.85 -14.62 -11.33
CA MET A 55 9.86 -14.68 -10.26
C MET A 55 9.21 -14.93 -8.91
N LEU A 56 9.88 -15.72 -8.08
CA LEU A 56 9.44 -15.97 -6.70
C LEU A 56 9.57 -14.68 -5.87
N ALA A 57 8.60 -14.42 -5.01
CA ALA A 57 8.58 -13.21 -4.16
C ALA A 57 9.86 -13.07 -3.33
N LYS A 58 10.43 -14.18 -2.84
CA LYS A 58 11.69 -14.20 -2.07
C LYS A 58 12.93 -13.77 -2.85
N SER A 59 12.88 -13.77 -4.18
CA SER A 59 14.01 -13.34 -5.02
C SER A 59 14.08 -11.83 -5.23
N LEU A 60 13.06 -11.09 -4.82
CA LEU A 60 13.03 -9.65 -4.91
C LEU A 60 13.70 -9.02 -3.68
N SER A 61 14.27 -7.82 -3.86
CA SER A 61 14.64 -6.98 -2.71
C SER A 61 13.40 -6.57 -1.92
N GLY A 62 13.56 -6.27 -0.63
CA GLY A 62 12.45 -5.87 0.23
C GLY A 62 11.64 -4.69 -0.35
N GLY A 63 12.33 -3.68 -0.90
CA GLY A 63 11.69 -2.52 -1.53
C GLY A 63 10.90 -2.88 -2.79
N ASN A 64 11.42 -3.75 -3.65
CA ASN A 64 10.69 -4.21 -4.84
C ASN A 64 9.48 -5.07 -4.48
N LEU A 65 9.61 -5.93 -3.47
CA LEU A 65 8.48 -6.69 -2.96
C LEU A 65 7.41 -5.77 -2.36
N GLN A 66 7.81 -4.75 -1.60
CA GLN A 66 6.90 -3.75 -1.04
C GLN A 66 6.14 -3.00 -2.15
N LYS A 67 6.84 -2.52 -3.18
CA LYS A 67 6.23 -1.88 -4.36
C LYS A 67 5.17 -2.77 -5.01
N PHE A 68 5.49 -4.04 -5.23
CA PHE A 68 4.56 -5.00 -5.82
C PHE A 68 3.34 -5.23 -4.93
N MET A 69 3.54 -5.44 -3.63
CA MET A 69 2.46 -5.72 -2.69
C MET A 69 1.50 -4.55 -2.52
N VAL A 70 2.02 -3.34 -2.40
CA VAL A 70 1.19 -2.12 -2.33
C VAL A 70 0.48 -1.89 -3.66
N GLY A 71 1.20 -1.97 -4.79
CA GLY A 71 0.64 -1.81 -6.12
C GLY A 71 -0.49 -2.80 -6.43
N ARG A 72 -0.34 -4.06 -5.99
CA ARG A 72 -1.38 -5.09 -6.10
C ARG A 72 -2.72 -4.67 -5.46
N GLU A 73 -2.68 -4.02 -4.32
CA GLU A 73 -3.90 -3.55 -3.65
C GLU A 73 -4.44 -2.26 -4.28
N LEU A 74 -3.55 -1.35 -4.69
CA LEU A 74 -3.93 -0.05 -5.26
C LEU A 74 -4.58 -0.16 -6.64
N ILE A 75 -4.07 -1.05 -7.51
CA ILE A 75 -4.62 -1.22 -8.88
C ILE A 75 -6.09 -1.64 -8.89
N ARG A 76 -6.55 -2.22 -7.79
CA ARG A 76 -7.93 -2.73 -7.62
C ARG A 76 -8.94 -1.66 -7.27
N LYS A 77 -8.51 -0.43 -7.02
CA LYS A 77 -9.36 0.70 -6.64
C LYS A 77 -10.37 0.33 -5.55
N PRO A 78 -9.90 -0.18 -4.40
CA PRO A 78 -10.78 -0.63 -3.32
C PRO A 78 -11.56 0.54 -2.74
N LYS A 79 -12.79 0.30 -2.24
CA LYS A 79 -13.57 1.33 -1.52
C LYS A 79 -12.95 1.73 -0.17
N LEU A 80 -12.20 0.83 0.43
CA LEU A 80 -11.43 1.05 1.66
C LEU A 80 -10.09 0.36 1.51
N ILE A 81 -9.02 1.09 1.78
CA ILE A 81 -7.68 0.54 1.90
C ILE A 81 -7.08 0.91 3.26
N ILE A 82 -6.44 -0.07 3.89
CA ILE A 82 -5.66 0.12 5.11
C ILE A 82 -4.23 -0.27 4.80
N VAL A 83 -3.31 0.68 4.89
CA VAL A 83 -1.89 0.46 4.62
C VAL A 83 -1.04 0.77 5.84
N SER A 84 -0.11 -0.12 6.15
CA SER A 84 0.85 0.08 7.22
C SER A 84 2.26 0.18 6.64
N GLN A 85 2.93 1.29 6.93
CA GLN A 85 4.29 1.59 6.45
C GLN A 85 4.42 1.42 4.93
N PRO A 86 3.58 2.08 4.09
CA PRO A 86 3.47 1.79 2.66
C PRO A 86 4.78 2.03 1.91
N THR A 87 5.61 2.95 2.38
CA THR A 87 6.87 3.33 1.72
C THR A 87 8.12 2.77 2.39
N TRP A 88 7.95 1.85 3.35
CA TRP A 88 9.09 1.26 4.05
C TRP A 88 10.06 0.55 3.08
N GLY A 89 11.32 1.00 3.09
CA GLY A 89 12.39 0.36 2.31
C GLY A 89 12.32 0.56 0.81
N VAL A 90 11.49 1.49 0.32
CA VAL A 90 11.47 1.90 -1.09
C VAL A 90 12.26 3.18 -1.30
N ASP A 91 12.69 3.41 -2.54
CA ASP A 91 13.35 4.67 -2.92
C ASP A 91 12.36 5.85 -2.99
N ALA A 92 12.88 7.08 -2.92
CA ALA A 92 12.05 8.30 -2.89
C ALA A 92 11.12 8.44 -4.11
N GLY A 93 11.56 8.03 -5.30
CA GLY A 93 10.74 8.07 -6.50
C GLY A 93 9.54 7.11 -6.42
N SER A 94 9.77 5.91 -5.91
CA SER A 94 8.74 4.90 -5.67
C SER A 94 7.80 5.30 -4.54
N ALA A 95 8.32 5.90 -3.46
CA ALA A 95 7.51 6.44 -2.38
C ALA A 95 6.52 7.49 -2.91
N ASN A 96 7.00 8.43 -3.72
CA ASN A 96 6.14 9.44 -4.32
C ASN A 96 5.04 8.83 -5.21
N ARG A 97 5.33 7.79 -6.00
CA ARG A 97 4.29 7.09 -6.81
C ARG A 97 3.23 6.45 -5.94
N ILE A 98 3.62 5.80 -4.83
CA ILE A 98 2.69 5.21 -3.87
C ILE A 98 1.81 6.30 -3.26
N HIS A 99 2.40 7.41 -2.83
CA HIS A 99 1.67 8.56 -2.27
C HIS A 99 0.64 9.11 -3.25
N GLN A 100 1.05 9.38 -4.50
CA GLN A 100 0.13 9.88 -5.53
C GLN A 100 -1.01 8.90 -5.82
N SER A 101 -0.74 7.60 -5.77
CA SER A 101 -1.76 6.57 -5.97
C SER A 101 -2.77 6.54 -4.80
N LEU A 102 -2.32 6.71 -3.56
CA LEU A 102 -3.18 6.79 -2.38
C LEU A 102 -4.06 8.06 -2.41
N ILE A 103 -3.47 9.22 -2.76
CA ILE A 103 -4.21 10.48 -2.95
C ILE A 103 -5.27 10.31 -4.04
N SER A 104 -4.88 9.79 -5.20
CA SER A 104 -5.81 9.56 -6.32
C SER A 104 -6.96 8.63 -5.95
N LEU A 105 -6.73 7.61 -5.13
CA LEU A 105 -7.78 6.74 -4.59
C LEU A 105 -8.75 7.51 -3.69
N ALA A 106 -8.25 8.35 -2.79
CA ALA A 106 -9.06 9.18 -1.92
C ALA A 106 -9.91 10.17 -2.73
N ASP A 107 -9.33 10.83 -3.74
CA ASP A 107 -10.03 11.74 -4.67
C ASP A 107 -11.14 11.04 -5.45
N GLN A 108 -10.99 9.74 -5.73
CA GLN A 108 -12.01 8.90 -6.38
C GLN A 108 -13.07 8.39 -5.40
N GLY A 109 -13.02 8.79 -4.13
CA GLY A 109 -14.02 8.46 -3.11
C GLY A 109 -13.72 7.20 -2.30
N SER A 110 -12.51 6.66 -2.36
CA SER A 110 -12.07 5.57 -1.47
C SER A 110 -11.73 6.12 -0.08
N ALA A 111 -12.03 5.36 0.96
CA ALA A 111 -11.49 5.62 2.28
C ALA A 111 -10.07 5.06 2.38
N VAL A 112 -9.12 5.91 2.82
CA VAL A 112 -7.70 5.53 2.97
C VAL A 112 -7.28 5.70 4.42
N LEU A 113 -6.85 4.61 5.06
CA LEU A 113 -6.26 4.63 6.39
C LEU A 113 -4.78 4.29 6.28
N ILE A 114 -3.93 5.23 6.69
CA ILE A 114 -2.47 5.07 6.69
C ILE A 114 -2.00 4.93 8.13
N ILE A 115 -1.20 3.90 8.39
CA ILE A 115 -0.50 3.70 9.66
C ILE A 115 0.99 3.85 9.36
N SER A 116 1.62 4.87 9.90
CA SER A 116 3.04 5.13 9.68
C SER A 116 3.71 5.73 10.93
N GLN A 117 4.99 5.46 11.07
CA GLN A 117 5.88 6.12 12.04
C GLN A 117 6.62 7.29 11.39
N ASP A 118 6.55 7.43 10.08
CA ASP A 118 7.12 8.53 9.34
C ASP A 118 6.16 9.72 9.38
N LEU A 119 6.54 10.73 10.17
CA LEU A 119 5.72 11.92 10.38
C LEU A 119 5.59 12.74 9.09
N ASP A 120 6.67 12.84 8.30
CA ASP A 120 6.65 13.59 7.04
C ASP A 120 5.69 12.94 6.04
N GLU A 121 5.67 11.60 5.99
CA GLU A 121 4.69 10.86 5.19
C GLU A 121 3.25 11.19 5.61
N ILE A 122 2.94 11.08 6.89
CA ILE A 122 1.59 11.36 7.44
C ILE A 122 1.17 12.81 7.18
N LEU A 123 2.05 13.76 7.44
CA LEU A 123 1.78 15.19 7.25
C LEU A 123 1.52 15.57 5.79
N SER A 124 2.16 14.87 4.86
CA SER A 124 2.02 15.13 3.42
C SER A 124 0.75 14.53 2.81
N LEU A 125 0.19 13.48 3.44
CA LEU A 125 -0.90 12.70 2.86
C LEU A 125 -2.24 12.86 3.56
N CYS A 126 -2.24 13.12 4.88
CA CYS A 126 -3.43 12.95 5.71
C CYS A 126 -4.07 14.30 6.05
N GLU A 127 -5.40 14.35 5.98
CA GLU A 127 -6.20 15.50 6.41
C GLU A 127 -6.51 15.44 7.92
N GLN A 128 -6.63 14.24 8.45
CA GLN A 128 -6.87 13.95 9.87
C GLN A 128 -5.85 12.96 10.38
N ILE A 129 -5.31 13.23 11.55
CA ILE A 129 -4.28 12.40 12.17
C ILE A 129 -4.74 12.00 13.58
N HIS A 130 -4.57 10.72 13.90
CA HIS A 130 -4.69 10.20 15.25
C HIS A 130 -3.34 9.71 15.72
N VAL A 131 -2.97 10.05 16.94
CA VAL A 131 -1.74 9.55 17.56
C VAL A 131 -2.06 8.36 18.44
N PHE A 132 -1.33 7.26 18.23
CA PHE A 132 -1.41 6.08 19.07
C PHE A 132 -0.23 6.06 20.03
N SER A 133 -0.51 6.28 21.31
CA SER A 133 0.50 6.32 22.37
C SER A 133 -0.02 5.58 23.62
N GLU A 134 0.84 4.83 24.29
CA GLU A 134 0.55 4.10 25.54
C GLU A 134 -0.75 3.24 25.51
N GLY A 135 -1.02 2.61 24.37
CA GLY A 135 -2.20 1.77 24.18
C GLY A 135 -3.51 2.54 23.97
N ARG A 136 -3.43 3.84 23.74
CA ARG A 136 -4.59 4.71 23.50
C ARG A 136 -4.48 5.44 22.18
N LEU A 137 -5.62 5.66 21.53
CA LEU A 137 -5.74 6.46 20.32
C LEU A 137 -6.26 7.85 20.73
N SER A 138 -5.59 8.90 20.26
CA SER A 138 -6.03 10.29 20.50
C SER A 138 -7.32 10.62 19.73
N ASP A 139 -7.97 11.72 20.09
CA ASP A 139 -8.93 12.37 19.21
C ASP A 139 -8.25 12.81 17.92
N ALA A 140 -9.06 13.01 16.87
CA ALA A 140 -8.57 13.47 15.58
C ALA A 140 -7.93 14.86 15.69
N VAL A 141 -6.72 14.99 15.16
CA VAL A 141 -6.04 16.28 15.00
C VAL A 141 -6.27 16.74 13.56
N ASP A 142 -6.92 17.90 13.41
CA ASP A 142 -7.11 18.53 12.11
C ASP A 142 -5.88 19.38 11.78
N MET A 143 -5.12 18.97 10.75
CA MET A 143 -3.88 19.65 10.37
C MET A 143 -4.06 21.12 9.99
N LYS A 144 -5.23 21.49 9.47
CA LYS A 144 -5.55 22.86 9.10
C LYS A 144 -5.81 23.76 10.31
N LYS A 145 -6.26 23.17 11.44
CA LYS A 145 -6.66 23.91 12.64
C LYS A 145 -5.67 23.81 13.77
N ASP A 146 -5.15 22.61 14.03
CA ASP A 146 -4.44 22.28 15.25
C ASP A 146 -2.90 22.29 15.09
N GLY A 147 -2.42 22.10 13.86
CA GLY A 147 -0.99 22.17 13.52
C GLY A 147 -0.12 21.05 14.10
N LEU A 148 1.16 21.14 13.77
CA LEU A 148 2.21 20.17 14.14
C LEU A 148 2.46 20.10 15.65
N GLU A 149 2.22 21.20 16.36
CA GLU A 149 2.52 21.32 17.79
C GLU A 149 1.69 20.36 18.65
N LYS A 150 0.41 20.19 18.30
CA LYS A 150 -0.47 19.28 18.99
C LYS A 150 -0.12 17.82 18.77
N ILE A 151 0.34 17.45 17.57
CA ILE A 151 0.82 16.10 17.28
C ILE A 151 2.06 15.80 18.12
N SER A 152 3.02 16.73 18.15
CA SER A 152 4.25 16.58 18.93
C SER A 152 3.96 16.40 20.43
N GLN A 153 3.02 17.15 20.99
CA GLN A 153 2.59 17.00 22.38
C GLN A 153 1.99 15.61 22.63
N LEU A 154 1.12 15.12 21.74
CA LEU A 154 0.50 13.80 21.88
C LEU A 154 1.49 12.63 21.74
N MET A 155 2.56 12.80 20.94
CA MET A 155 3.61 11.79 20.77
C MET A 155 4.53 11.67 21.99
N VAL A 156 4.76 12.75 22.70
CA VAL A 156 5.67 12.79 23.88
C VAL A 156 4.97 12.31 25.15
N GLY A 157 3.67 12.10 25.10
CA GLY A 157 2.84 11.71 26.24
C GLY A 157 2.47 12.96 27.06
N GLY A 158 1.22 13.35 27.03
CA GLY A 158 0.70 14.35 27.94
C GLY A 158 0.66 13.82 29.38
#